data_25655d7aaf7069e7205beb114e9fceb4
#
_entry.id   25655d7aaf7069e7205beb114e9fceb4
#
_cell.length_a   1.000
_cell.length_b   1.000
_cell.length_c   1.000
_cell.angle_alpha   90.00
_cell.angle_beta   90.00
_cell.angle_gamma   90.00
#
_symmetry.space_group_name_H-M   'P 1'
#
loop_
_entity.id
_entity.type
_entity.pdbx_description
1 polymer ?
#
loop_
_entity_poly.entity_id
_entity_poly.type
_entity_poly.pdbx_seq_one_letter_code
_entity_poly.pdbx_strand_id
1 'polypeptide(L)'
;EKLNASLAFGAPLAHLQILNLNSKINKTVLPEEAAAVRDMNQYRILIGLSPCSLDPRLCLASREHSKDMEQKKFFAHDSPIPGKKSPWDRAKLAGTTANAENIFKGNQEGHAANRAWWYSPGHHINMLNPDAKRAGMGIHGKHWTQMFGF
;
A
#
# COMPACT_ATOMS: atom_id res chain seq x y z
N GLU A 1 10.59 -15.54 5.73
CA GLU A 1 9.87 -16.80 6.07
C GLU A 1 9.65 -16.97 7.58
N LYS A 2 10.69 -16.81 8.42
CA LYS A 2 10.57 -17.02 9.88
C LYS A 2 9.64 -16.00 10.58
N LEU A 3 9.62 -14.74 10.11
CA LEU A 3 8.76 -13.71 10.69
C LEU A 3 7.28 -13.95 10.36
N ASN A 4 6.99 -14.39 9.13
CA ASN A 4 5.64 -14.77 8.74
C ASN A 4 5.09 -15.96 9.55
N ALA A 5 5.93 -16.93 9.86
CA ALA A 5 5.54 -18.07 10.68
C ALA A 5 5.23 -17.66 12.14
N SER A 6 6.01 -16.73 12.72
CA SER A 6 5.78 -16.25 14.09
C SER A 6 4.52 -15.40 14.23
N LEU A 7 4.22 -14.55 13.22
CA LEU A 7 3.00 -13.73 13.19
C LEU A 7 1.75 -14.57 12.86
N ALA A 8 1.94 -15.68 12.14
CA ALA A 8 0.87 -16.59 11.78
C ALA A 8 0.43 -17.51 12.90
N PHE A 9 1.22 -17.65 13.96
CA PHE A 9 0.87 -18.51 15.09
C PHE A 9 -0.32 -17.94 15.86
N GLY A 10 -1.47 -18.61 15.73
CA GLY A 10 -2.74 -18.15 16.30
C GLY A 10 -3.56 -17.22 15.41
N ALA A 11 -3.08 -16.85 14.22
CA ALA A 11 -3.89 -16.06 13.28
C ALA A 11 -5.02 -16.92 12.68
N PRO A 12 -6.20 -16.33 12.40
CA PRO A 12 -7.28 -17.02 11.69
C PRO A 12 -6.79 -17.60 10.35
N LEU A 13 -7.30 -18.78 9.99
CA LEU A 13 -6.92 -19.46 8.74
C LEU A 13 -7.09 -18.55 7.50
N ALA A 14 -8.15 -17.72 7.48
CA ALA A 14 -8.38 -16.77 6.40
C ALA A 14 -7.24 -15.74 6.26
N HIS A 15 -6.64 -15.29 7.37
CA HIS A 15 -5.50 -14.37 7.34
C HIS A 15 -4.26 -15.04 6.73
N LEU A 16 -4.02 -16.31 7.08
CA LEU A 16 -2.91 -17.09 6.53
C LEU A 16 -3.07 -17.30 5.01
N GLN A 17 -4.29 -17.54 4.55
CA GLN A 17 -4.58 -17.68 3.12
C GLN A 17 -4.25 -16.38 2.37
N ILE A 18 -4.65 -15.22 2.88
CA ILE A 18 -4.34 -13.92 2.27
C ILE A 18 -2.82 -13.70 2.22
N LEU A 19 -2.11 -13.93 3.32
CA LEU A 19 -0.65 -13.75 3.38
C LEU A 19 0.07 -14.71 2.43
N ASN A 20 -0.40 -15.95 2.31
CA ASN A 20 0.15 -16.93 1.38
C ASN A 20 -0.09 -16.52 -0.09
N LEU A 21 -1.28 -16.00 -0.42
CA LEU A 21 -1.55 -15.46 -1.76
C LEU A 21 -0.65 -14.25 -2.06
N ASN A 22 -0.50 -13.33 -1.11
CA ASN A 22 0.37 -12.17 -1.25
C ASN A 22 1.85 -12.56 -1.49
N SER A 23 2.30 -13.68 -0.93
CA SER A 23 3.67 -14.17 -1.14
C SER A 23 3.94 -14.72 -2.56
N LYS A 24 2.89 -15.06 -3.31
CA LYS A 24 2.96 -15.65 -4.66
C LYS A 24 2.88 -14.61 -5.78
N ILE A 25 3.02 -13.34 -5.46
CA ILE A 25 2.77 -12.26 -6.38
C ILE A 25 3.80 -12.18 -7.50
N ASN A 26 3.23 -11.79 -8.62
CA ASN A 26 3.79 -11.83 -9.94
C ASN A 26 4.85 -10.75 -10.21
N LYS A 27 5.48 -10.87 -11.38
CA LYS A 27 6.58 -10.04 -11.87
C LYS A 27 6.25 -8.54 -12.06
N THR A 28 5.00 -8.11 -11.87
CA THR A 28 4.59 -6.71 -12.08
C THR A 28 4.71 -5.84 -10.81
N VAL A 29 4.87 -6.48 -9.65
CA VAL A 29 5.07 -5.82 -8.36
C VAL A 29 6.56 -5.87 -8.02
N LEU A 30 7.13 -4.73 -7.67
CA LEU A 30 8.52 -4.68 -7.25
C LEU A 30 8.71 -5.36 -5.88
N PRO A 31 9.85 -6.02 -5.63
CA PRO A 31 10.11 -6.69 -4.35
C PRO A 31 9.93 -5.77 -3.13
N GLU A 32 10.39 -4.53 -3.22
CA GLU A 32 10.25 -3.50 -2.18
C GLU A 32 8.80 -3.09 -1.94
N GLU A 33 7.96 -3.08 -2.98
CA GLU A 33 6.52 -2.79 -2.86
C GLU A 33 5.78 -3.93 -2.15
N ALA A 34 6.09 -5.17 -2.53
CA ALA A 34 5.54 -6.34 -1.86
C ALA A 34 5.98 -6.42 -0.38
N ALA A 35 7.25 -6.08 -0.11
CA ALA A 35 7.76 -6.01 1.26
C ALA A 35 7.06 -4.92 2.08
N ALA A 36 6.78 -3.75 1.48
CA ALA A 36 6.09 -2.65 2.13
C ALA A 36 4.63 -3.00 2.46
N VAL A 37 3.91 -3.68 1.56
CA VAL A 37 2.54 -4.16 1.83
C VAL A 37 2.55 -5.24 2.93
N ARG A 38 3.53 -6.13 2.93
CA ARG A 38 3.70 -7.13 3.99
C ARG A 38 3.94 -6.48 5.35
N ASP A 39 4.80 -5.48 5.42
CA ASP A 39 5.08 -4.71 6.63
C ASP A 39 3.82 -3.97 7.13
N MET A 40 3.08 -3.31 6.24
CA MET A 40 1.79 -2.70 6.57
C MET A 40 0.79 -3.71 7.14
N ASN A 41 0.69 -4.90 6.57
CA ASN A 41 -0.18 -5.96 7.06
C ASN A 41 0.20 -6.44 8.46
N GLN A 42 1.48 -6.37 8.86
CA GLN A 42 1.89 -6.69 10.23
C GLN A 42 1.25 -5.74 11.24
N TYR A 43 1.21 -4.41 10.97
CA TYR A 43 0.52 -3.45 11.81
C TYR A 43 -0.96 -3.79 11.96
N ARG A 44 -1.63 -4.15 10.86
CA ARG A 44 -3.05 -4.54 10.88
C ARG A 44 -3.29 -5.76 11.74
N ILE A 45 -2.51 -6.81 11.55
CA ILE A 45 -2.63 -8.08 12.31
C ILE A 45 -2.36 -7.86 13.80
N LEU A 46 -1.37 -7.06 14.16
CA LEU A 46 -1.01 -6.78 15.56
C LEU A 46 -2.16 -6.15 16.35
N ILE A 47 -3.05 -5.41 15.70
CA ILE A 47 -4.23 -4.82 16.35
C ILE A 47 -5.53 -5.60 16.08
N GLY A 48 -5.43 -6.82 15.54
CA GLY A 48 -6.58 -7.71 15.34
C GLY A 48 -7.36 -7.48 14.05
N LEU A 49 -6.85 -6.70 13.10
CA LEU A 49 -7.47 -6.51 11.79
C LEU A 49 -7.04 -7.59 10.79
N SER A 50 -7.91 -7.86 9.81
CA SER A 50 -7.55 -8.71 8.69
C SER A 50 -6.46 -8.05 7.83
N PRO A 51 -5.47 -8.82 7.34
CA PRO A 51 -4.53 -8.31 6.34
C PRO A 51 -5.26 -7.97 5.04
N CYS A 52 -4.73 -6.99 4.31
CA CYS A 52 -5.20 -6.68 2.97
C CYS A 52 -4.57 -7.64 1.94
N SER A 53 -5.36 -8.06 0.96
CA SER A 53 -4.83 -8.68 -0.24
C SER A 53 -4.00 -7.66 -1.02
N LEU A 54 -2.81 -8.03 -1.46
CA LEU A 54 -2.02 -7.19 -2.34
C LEU A 54 -2.67 -7.16 -3.73
N ASP A 55 -3.03 -5.96 -4.21
CA ASP A 55 -3.54 -5.75 -5.57
C ASP A 55 -2.42 -5.15 -6.45
N PRO A 56 -1.90 -5.91 -7.43
CA PRO A 56 -0.86 -5.42 -8.33
C PRO A 56 -1.22 -4.15 -9.09
N ARG A 57 -2.52 -3.94 -9.35
CA ARG A 57 -3.02 -2.74 -10.03
C ARG A 57 -3.00 -1.51 -9.13
N LEU A 58 -3.27 -1.69 -7.83
CA LEU A 58 -3.06 -0.63 -6.83
C LEU A 58 -1.56 -0.32 -6.64
N CYS A 59 -0.68 -1.32 -6.71
CA CYS A 59 0.78 -1.08 -6.72
C CYS A 59 1.18 -0.24 -7.94
N LEU A 60 0.68 -0.59 -9.13
CA LEU A 60 0.95 0.17 -10.35
C LEU A 60 0.46 1.63 -10.24
N ALA A 61 -0.80 1.85 -9.83
CA ALA A 61 -1.37 3.19 -9.65
C ALA A 61 -0.56 4.02 -8.65
N SER A 62 -0.15 3.40 -7.54
CA SER A 62 0.67 4.01 -6.50
C SER A 62 2.07 4.39 -7.02
N ARG A 63 2.73 3.48 -7.74
CA ARG A 63 4.06 3.70 -8.33
C ARG A 63 4.03 4.85 -9.35
N GLU A 64 3.04 4.86 -10.22
CA GLU A 64 2.89 5.93 -11.22
C GLU A 64 2.66 7.29 -10.56
N HIS A 65 1.88 7.36 -9.47
CA HIS A 65 1.71 8.61 -8.74
C HIS A 65 3.00 9.06 -8.03
N SER A 66 3.72 8.13 -7.41
CA SER A 66 5.04 8.42 -6.82
C SER A 66 6.03 8.95 -7.87
N LYS A 67 6.02 8.36 -9.08
CA LYS A 67 6.81 8.81 -10.22
C LYS A 67 6.40 10.21 -10.70
N ASP A 68 5.10 10.45 -10.83
CA ASP A 68 4.57 11.74 -11.23
C ASP A 68 4.97 12.84 -10.23
N MET A 69 4.86 12.58 -8.92
CA MET A 69 5.30 13.50 -7.86
C MET A 69 6.78 13.85 -7.96
N GLU A 70 7.63 12.83 -8.18
CA GLU A 70 9.08 13.03 -8.32
C GLU A 70 9.43 13.83 -9.58
N GLN A 71 8.90 13.41 -10.73
CA GLN A 71 9.25 13.99 -12.02
C GLN A 71 8.65 15.39 -12.26
N LYS A 72 7.43 15.63 -11.79
CA LYS A 72 6.71 16.90 -11.94
C LYS A 72 6.89 17.86 -10.77
N LYS A 73 7.69 17.44 -9.75
CA LYS A 73 8.07 18.25 -8.60
C LYS A 73 6.87 18.78 -7.80
N PHE A 74 5.88 17.92 -7.54
CA PHE A 74 4.78 18.21 -6.62
C PHE A 74 4.71 17.14 -5.51
N PHE A 75 3.96 17.42 -4.45
CA PHE A 75 3.68 16.46 -3.38
C PHE A 75 2.25 16.73 -2.87
N ALA A 76 1.29 16.02 -3.43
CA ALA A 76 -0.13 16.17 -3.13
C ALA A 76 -0.92 14.94 -3.57
N HIS A 77 -2.10 14.74 -2.96
CA HIS A 77 -3.06 13.72 -3.39
C HIS A 77 -3.63 14.03 -4.78
N ASP A 78 -3.95 15.29 -5.03
CA ASP A 78 -4.39 15.75 -6.35
C ASP A 78 -3.19 15.95 -7.28
N SER A 79 -3.23 15.28 -8.42
CA SER A 79 -2.22 15.41 -9.47
C SER A 79 -2.56 16.53 -10.45
N PRO A 80 -1.60 17.35 -10.86
CA PRO A 80 -1.81 18.34 -11.93
C PRO A 80 -1.91 17.72 -13.33
N ILE A 81 -1.73 16.40 -13.43
CA ILE A 81 -1.70 15.71 -14.73
C ILE A 81 -3.14 15.37 -15.17
N PRO A 82 -3.55 15.77 -16.39
CA PRO A 82 -4.87 15.45 -16.92
C PRO A 82 -5.16 13.95 -16.89
N GLY A 83 -6.38 13.59 -16.44
CA GLY A 83 -6.82 12.18 -16.32
C GLY A 83 -6.29 11.42 -15.11
N LYS A 84 -5.41 12.01 -14.30
CA LYS A 84 -4.81 11.41 -13.09
C LYS A 84 -5.10 12.24 -11.83
N LYS A 85 -6.08 13.12 -11.84
CA LYS A 85 -6.28 14.10 -10.78
C LYS A 85 -6.40 13.46 -9.41
N SER A 86 -7.40 12.64 -9.22
CA SER A 86 -7.67 11.99 -7.93
C SER A 86 -7.04 10.58 -7.82
N PRO A 87 -6.91 10.03 -6.60
CA PRO A 87 -6.54 8.62 -6.41
C PRO A 87 -7.48 7.65 -7.15
N TRP A 88 -8.78 7.99 -7.20
CA TRP A 88 -9.79 7.20 -7.90
C TRP A 88 -9.56 7.15 -9.41
N ASP A 89 -9.18 8.28 -10.02
CA ASP A 89 -8.86 8.34 -11.45
C ASP A 89 -7.65 7.45 -11.77
N ARG A 90 -6.62 7.50 -10.92
CA ARG A 90 -5.40 6.70 -11.08
C ARG A 90 -5.67 5.20 -10.92
N ALA A 91 -6.47 4.82 -9.92
CA ALA A 91 -6.89 3.43 -9.74
C ALA A 91 -7.70 2.93 -10.92
N LYS A 92 -8.63 3.75 -11.43
CA LYS A 92 -9.44 3.43 -12.63
C LYS A 92 -8.57 3.21 -13.87
N LEU A 93 -7.56 4.05 -14.09
CA LEU A 93 -6.60 3.86 -15.19
C LEU A 93 -5.82 2.55 -15.07
N ALA A 94 -5.54 2.10 -13.86
CA ALA A 94 -4.90 0.81 -13.61
C ALA A 94 -5.86 -0.38 -13.65
N GLY A 95 -7.16 -0.16 -13.90
CA GLY A 95 -8.19 -1.21 -13.99
C GLY A 95 -8.68 -1.71 -12.64
N THR A 96 -8.66 -0.87 -11.60
CA THR A 96 -9.12 -1.20 -10.24
C THR A 96 -9.87 -0.03 -9.61
N THR A 97 -10.17 -0.12 -8.32
CA THR A 97 -10.79 0.94 -7.53
C THR A 97 -9.96 1.23 -6.27
N ALA A 98 -9.98 2.49 -5.82
CA ALA A 98 -9.39 2.91 -4.57
C ALA A 98 -10.41 3.69 -3.74
N ASN A 99 -10.28 3.64 -2.41
CA ASN A 99 -11.15 4.32 -1.45
C ASN A 99 -10.37 5.22 -0.46
N ALA A 100 -9.07 5.01 -0.36
CA ALA A 100 -8.18 5.82 0.47
C ALA A 100 -6.76 5.83 -0.10
N GLU A 101 -6.01 6.89 0.22
CA GLU A 101 -4.62 7.04 -0.19
C GLU A 101 -3.79 7.68 0.92
N ASN A 102 -2.57 7.20 1.11
CA ASN A 102 -1.52 7.82 1.89
C ASN A 102 -0.34 8.15 0.97
N ILE A 103 0.33 9.27 1.18
CA ILE A 103 1.56 9.64 0.48
C ILE A 103 2.66 9.98 1.48
N PHE A 104 3.91 9.66 1.11
CA PHE A 104 5.10 9.93 1.92
C PHE A 104 6.26 10.35 1.03
N LYS A 105 7.07 11.28 1.54
CA LYS A 105 8.31 11.71 0.91
C LYS A 105 9.43 11.75 1.94
N GLY A 106 10.54 11.05 1.68
CA GLY A 106 11.69 11.10 2.59
C GLY A 106 12.67 9.95 2.42
N ASN A 107 12.23 8.70 2.55
CA ASN A 107 13.07 7.52 2.54
C ASN A 107 12.64 6.55 1.44
N GLN A 108 13.58 5.74 0.94
CA GLN A 108 13.29 4.70 -0.05
C GLN A 108 12.75 3.40 0.58
N GLU A 109 12.81 3.26 1.89
CA GLU A 109 12.39 2.05 2.58
C GLU A 109 10.90 2.11 2.93
N GLY A 110 10.13 1.13 2.49
CA GLY A 110 8.67 1.09 2.71
C GLY A 110 8.26 1.05 4.18
N HIS A 111 9.07 0.41 5.06
CA HIS A 111 8.80 0.41 6.48
C HIS A 111 8.90 1.81 7.11
N ALA A 112 9.78 2.68 6.58
CA ALA A 112 9.87 4.07 7.04
C ALA A 112 8.59 4.85 6.69
N ALA A 113 8.02 4.64 5.51
CA ALA A 113 6.75 5.22 5.11
C ALA A 113 5.60 4.69 6.01
N ASN A 114 5.48 3.39 6.20
CA ASN A 114 4.46 2.78 7.07
C ASN A 114 4.56 3.30 8.52
N ARG A 115 5.78 3.41 9.05
CA ARG A 115 6.00 3.95 10.39
C ARG A 115 5.59 5.42 10.49
N ALA A 116 5.89 6.24 9.48
CA ALA A 116 5.48 7.64 9.45
C ALA A 116 3.95 7.76 9.43
N TRP A 117 3.27 6.95 8.62
CA TRP A 117 1.80 6.92 8.57
C TRP A 117 1.17 6.39 9.85
N TRP A 118 1.81 5.42 10.52
CA TRP A 118 1.36 4.93 11.83
C TRP A 118 1.25 6.05 12.86
N TYR A 119 2.21 6.96 12.91
CA TYR A 119 2.24 8.08 13.87
C TYR A 119 1.48 9.33 13.41
N SER A 120 0.89 9.32 12.22
CA SER A 120 0.15 10.45 11.67
C SER A 120 -1.36 10.16 11.67
N PRO A 121 -2.19 10.85 12.49
CA PRO A 121 -3.60 10.48 12.70
C PRO A 121 -4.41 10.28 11.41
N GLY A 122 -4.30 11.18 10.45
CA GLY A 122 -5.03 11.09 9.18
C GLY A 122 -4.62 9.91 8.31
N HIS A 123 -3.33 9.57 8.28
CA HIS A 123 -2.81 8.42 7.54
C HIS A 123 -3.05 7.11 8.29
N HIS A 124 -2.95 7.13 9.61
CA HIS A 124 -3.22 6.01 10.50
C HIS A 124 -4.63 5.43 10.28
N ILE A 125 -5.63 6.30 10.18
CA ILE A 125 -7.03 5.91 9.94
C ILE A 125 -7.17 5.15 8.61
N ASN A 126 -6.48 5.59 7.54
CA ASN A 126 -6.50 4.90 6.26
C ASN A 126 -5.83 3.52 6.36
N MET A 127 -4.63 3.47 6.94
CA MET A 127 -3.84 2.25 7.06
C MET A 127 -4.53 1.16 7.89
N LEU A 128 -5.30 1.57 8.91
CA LEU A 128 -5.98 0.67 9.84
C LEU A 128 -7.49 0.65 9.67
N ASN A 129 -7.98 1.07 8.51
CA ASN A 129 -9.41 0.98 8.21
C ASN A 129 -9.85 -0.49 8.16
N PRO A 130 -10.84 -0.91 8.99
CA PRO A 130 -11.32 -2.29 9.01
C PRO A 130 -11.99 -2.73 7.69
N ASP A 131 -12.50 -1.79 6.90
CA ASP A 131 -13.16 -2.08 5.62
C ASP A 131 -12.17 -2.31 4.47
N ALA A 132 -10.89 -1.97 4.65
CA ALA A 132 -9.88 -2.20 3.64
C ALA A 132 -9.67 -3.71 3.41
N LYS A 133 -9.91 -4.15 2.17
CA LYS A 133 -9.75 -5.54 1.71
C LYS A 133 -8.51 -5.72 0.85
N ARG A 134 -8.13 -4.70 0.11
CA ARG A 134 -7.00 -4.70 -0.84
C ARG A 134 -6.10 -3.51 -0.57
N ALA A 135 -4.81 -3.69 -0.81
CA ALA A 135 -3.85 -2.62 -0.73
C ALA A 135 -2.79 -2.74 -1.82
N GLY A 136 -2.24 -1.61 -2.21
CA GLY A 136 -1.05 -1.52 -3.04
C GLY A 136 -0.16 -0.40 -2.56
N MET A 137 1.14 -0.61 -2.65
CA MET A 137 2.14 0.42 -2.38
C MET A 137 3.07 0.54 -3.58
N GLY A 138 3.51 1.75 -3.86
CA GLY A 138 4.38 2.04 -4.99
C GLY A 138 5.43 3.09 -4.66
N ILE A 139 6.66 2.82 -5.08
CA ILE A 139 7.81 3.69 -4.87
C ILE A 139 8.33 4.28 -6.17
N HIS A 140 8.76 5.54 -6.11
CA HIS A 140 9.68 6.13 -7.09
C HIS A 140 10.56 7.19 -6.41
N GLY A 141 11.87 7.06 -6.55
CA GLY A 141 12.81 7.93 -5.85
C GLY A 141 12.63 7.87 -4.34
N LYS A 142 12.27 8.99 -3.72
CA LYS A 142 11.98 9.08 -2.28
C LYS A 142 10.49 9.24 -1.98
N HIS A 143 9.62 8.97 -2.96
CA HIS A 143 8.18 9.09 -2.83
C HIS A 143 7.54 7.71 -2.72
N TRP A 144 6.65 7.56 -1.76
CA TRP A 144 5.79 6.41 -1.58
C TRP A 144 4.33 6.83 -1.68
N THR A 145 3.55 6.02 -2.36
CA THR A 145 2.08 6.09 -2.36
C THR A 145 1.53 4.76 -1.88
N GLN A 146 0.50 4.80 -1.05
CA GLN A 146 -0.23 3.64 -0.56
C GLN A 146 -1.71 3.85 -0.87
N MET A 147 -2.34 2.90 -1.55
CA MET A 147 -3.76 2.94 -1.89
C MET A 147 -4.49 1.73 -1.32
N PHE A 148 -5.73 1.95 -0.91
CA PHE A 148 -6.61 0.92 -0.35
C PHE A 148 -7.89 0.80 -1.17
N GLY A 149 -8.36 -0.45 -1.35
CA GLY A 149 -9.68 -0.80 -1.89
C GLY A 149 -10.51 -1.53 -0.82
N PHE A 150 -11.76 -1.11 -0.72
CA PHE A 150 -12.73 -1.67 0.25
C PHE A 150 -13.60 -2.76 -0.38
#